data_c4569ae522abc3edabc465de6445441b
#
_entry.id   c4569ae522abc3edabc465de6445441b
#
_cell.length_a   1.000
_cell.length_b   1.000
_cell.length_c   1.000
_cell.angle_alpha   90.00
_cell.angle_beta   90.00
_cell.angle_gamma   90.00
#
_symmetry.space_group_name_H-M   'P 1'
#
loop_
_entity.id
_entity.type
_entity.pdbx_description
1 polymer ?
#
loop_
_entity_poly.entity_id
_entity_poly.type
_entity_poly.pdbx_seq_one_letter_code
_entity_poly.pdbx_strand_id
1 'polypeptide(L)'
;MKNIIGLFSILFAGIILSGCSDIIENPDIEIALKQETGNGSVELLKPTITTKDNQLEFMTEGIDENKVTFIYVANKKVFEQKIKNGESYKLNIMDIEDAHRTDYKPKVQLLQTIDDTEDGDIVTFKQVRYKVEKD
;
A
#
# COMPACT_ATOMS: atom_id res chain seq x y z
N MET A 1 33.17 25.73 33.58
CA MET A 1 32.02 26.24 32.95
C MET A 1 31.90 25.86 31.55
N LYS A 2 32.84 26.20 30.81
CA LYS A 2 32.75 25.92 29.40
C LYS A 2 32.63 24.48 29.11
N ASN A 3 33.17 23.69 29.93
CA ASN A 3 33.16 22.28 29.70
C ASN A 3 31.80 21.69 29.64
N ILE A 4 30.95 22.25 30.38
CA ILE A 4 29.63 21.75 30.44
C ILE A 4 28.92 21.84 29.15
N ILE A 5 29.18 22.85 28.44
CA ILE A 5 28.52 23.07 27.20
C ILE A 5 28.90 22.06 26.16
N GLY A 6 30.15 21.75 26.10
CA GLY A 6 30.58 20.80 25.12
C GLY A 6 29.97 19.45 25.33
N LEU A 7 29.85 19.09 26.57
CA LEU A 7 29.30 17.83 26.89
C LEU A 7 27.90 17.68 26.41
N PHE A 8 27.22 18.70 26.63
CA PHE A 8 25.84 18.72 26.30
C PHE A 8 25.55 18.52 24.83
N SER A 9 26.33 19.12 24.01
CA SER A 9 26.07 18.98 22.60
C SER A 9 26.36 17.59 22.07
N ILE A 10 27.29 16.94 22.64
CA ILE A 10 27.63 15.63 22.19
C ILE A 10 26.49 14.65 22.40
N LEU A 11 25.91 14.74 23.52
CA LEU A 11 24.87 13.88 23.88
C LEU A 11 23.72 13.99 22.91
N PHE A 12 23.42 15.16 22.60
CA PHE A 12 22.35 15.42 21.71
C PHE A 12 22.52 14.79 20.35
N ALA A 13 23.67 14.87 19.81
CA ALA A 13 23.92 14.35 18.49
C ALA A 13 23.74 12.84 18.41
N GLY A 14 24.15 12.17 19.43
CA GLY A 14 24.11 10.74 19.38
C GLY A 14 22.71 10.19 19.32
N ILE A 15 21.83 10.82 19.99
CA ILE A 15 20.50 10.30 20.07
C ILE A 15 19.77 10.34 18.77
N ILE A 16 19.95 11.38 18.05
CA ILE A 16 19.20 11.54 16.83
C ILE A 16 19.51 10.50 15.81
N LEU A 17 20.72 10.12 15.73
CA LEU A 17 21.10 9.20 14.69
C LEU A 17 20.48 7.86 14.79
N SER A 18 20.30 7.40 15.97
CA SER A 18 19.94 6.01 16.08
C SER A 18 18.50 5.75 15.74
N GLY A 19 17.67 6.74 15.78
CA GLY A 19 16.27 6.46 15.60
C GLY A 19 15.81 6.28 14.20
N CYS A 20 16.52 6.79 13.27
CA CYS A 20 15.96 6.87 11.92
C CYS A 20 16.28 5.75 11.00
N SER A 21 17.36 5.10 11.20
CA SER A 21 17.82 4.19 10.18
C SER A 21 17.22 2.83 10.28
N ASP A 22 16.56 2.53 11.35
CA ASP A 22 16.11 1.17 11.53
C ASP A 22 14.89 0.81 10.74
N ILE A 23 14.24 1.78 10.23
CA ILE A 23 12.94 1.55 9.66
C ILE A 23 12.96 1.10 8.24
N ILE A 24 14.07 1.24 7.59
CA ILE A 24 14.07 1.19 6.16
C ILE A 24 14.45 -0.13 5.56
N GLU A 25 14.57 -1.14 6.32
CA GLU A 25 15.17 -2.31 5.77
C GLU A 25 14.25 -3.29 5.12
N ASN A 26 12.98 -3.17 5.36
CA ASN A 26 12.03 -4.15 4.84
C ASN A 26 11.28 -3.58 3.65
N PRO A 27 11.43 -4.16 2.46
CA PRO A 27 10.75 -3.63 1.27
C PRO A 27 9.25 -3.62 1.38
N ASP A 28 8.68 -4.58 2.08
CA ASP A 28 7.23 -4.62 2.22
C ASP A 28 6.73 -3.45 3.06
N ILE A 29 7.50 -3.08 4.06
CA ILE A 29 7.13 -1.95 4.88
C ILE A 29 7.25 -0.66 4.09
N GLU A 30 8.21 -0.60 3.22
CA GLU A 30 8.40 0.58 2.41
C GLU A 30 7.19 0.87 1.55
N ILE A 31 6.62 -0.16 0.93
CA ILE A 31 5.41 0.03 0.13
C ILE A 31 4.25 0.47 1.01
N ALA A 32 4.14 -0.10 2.19
CA ALA A 32 3.03 0.23 3.07
C ALA A 32 3.08 1.66 3.57
N LEU A 33 4.25 2.26 3.63
CA LEU A 33 4.40 3.61 4.15
C LEU A 33 4.40 4.69 3.07
N LYS A 34 4.35 4.31 1.80
CA LYS A 34 4.36 5.31 0.75
C LYS A 34 3.05 6.07 0.72
N GLN A 35 3.16 7.31 0.37
CA GLN A 35 2.00 8.17 0.23
C GLN A 35 1.41 8.01 -1.16
N GLU A 36 0.13 8.21 -1.26
CA GLU A 36 -0.51 8.18 -2.57
C GLU A 36 0.11 9.20 -3.49
N THR A 37 0.26 8.82 -4.74
CA THR A 37 0.83 9.70 -5.74
C THR A 37 0.20 9.40 -7.09
N GLY A 38 0.36 10.34 -8.03
CA GLY A 38 -0.20 10.18 -9.36
C GLY A 38 -1.64 10.60 -9.44
N ASN A 39 -2.21 10.47 -10.62
CA ASN A 39 -3.59 10.88 -10.87
C ASN A 39 -4.55 9.74 -10.60
N GLY A 40 -5.80 10.10 -10.34
CA GLY A 40 -6.87 9.13 -10.28
C GLY A 40 -7.14 8.59 -8.91
N SER A 41 -8.03 7.60 -8.87
CA SER A 41 -8.46 7.00 -7.62
C SER A 41 -8.87 5.55 -7.86
N VAL A 42 -8.87 4.78 -6.78
CA VAL A 42 -9.37 3.40 -6.77
C VAL A 42 -10.47 3.32 -5.74
N GLU A 43 -11.49 2.52 -6.05
CA GLU A 43 -12.64 2.42 -5.17
C GLU A 43 -13.12 0.97 -5.17
N LEU A 44 -13.54 0.49 -4.01
CA LEU A 44 -14.10 -0.84 -3.89
C LEU A 44 -15.61 -0.73 -3.97
N LEU A 45 -16.22 -1.60 -4.77
CA LEU A 45 -17.66 -1.57 -4.94
C LEU A 45 -18.38 -2.05 -3.70
N LYS A 46 -17.69 -2.86 -2.89
CA LYS A 46 -18.27 -3.39 -1.66
C LYS A 46 -17.26 -3.18 -0.56
N PRO A 47 -17.39 -2.09 0.21
CA PRO A 47 -16.38 -1.75 1.21
C PRO A 47 -16.39 -2.63 2.46
N THR A 48 -17.39 -3.50 2.60
CA THR A 48 -17.47 -4.43 3.72
C THR A 48 -17.76 -5.83 3.18
N ILE A 49 -16.97 -6.80 3.60
CA ILE A 49 -17.15 -8.18 3.21
C ILE A 49 -17.22 -9.04 4.47
N THR A 50 -17.43 -10.35 4.28
CA THR A 50 -17.41 -11.28 5.40
C THR A 50 -16.22 -12.21 5.26
N THR A 51 -15.95 -13.00 6.30
CA THR A 51 -14.83 -13.94 6.27
C THR A 51 -15.01 -15.03 5.22
N LYS A 52 -16.20 -15.19 4.68
CA LYS A 52 -16.44 -16.18 3.63
C LYS A 52 -16.29 -15.64 2.23
N ASP A 53 -16.18 -14.34 2.07
CA ASP A 53 -16.05 -13.75 0.75
C ASP A 53 -14.64 -13.93 0.22
N ASN A 54 -14.54 -14.43 -0.99
CA ASN A 54 -13.25 -14.70 -1.62
C ASN A 54 -12.93 -13.77 -2.76
N GLN A 55 -13.73 -12.73 -2.96
CA GLN A 55 -13.51 -11.78 -4.03
C GLN A 55 -13.77 -10.38 -3.56
N LEU A 56 -12.95 -9.45 -4.05
CA LEU A 56 -13.21 -8.03 -3.97
C LEU A 56 -13.49 -7.54 -5.39
N GLU A 57 -14.17 -6.43 -5.49
CA GLU A 57 -14.43 -5.84 -6.80
C GLU A 57 -14.05 -4.36 -6.74
N PHE A 58 -13.29 -3.90 -7.73
CA PHE A 58 -12.80 -2.53 -7.71
C PHE A 58 -13.03 -1.86 -9.05
N MET A 59 -12.97 -0.54 -9.00
CA MET A 59 -13.11 0.30 -10.16
C MET A 59 -12.16 1.49 -10.00
N THR A 60 -11.69 2.04 -11.10
CA THR A 60 -10.80 3.20 -11.06
C THR A 60 -11.39 4.35 -11.84
N GLU A 61 -10.87 5.54 -11.55
CA GLU A 61 -11.16 6.75 -12.29
C GLU A 61 -9.85 7.49 -12.48
N GLY A 62 -9.61 7.97 -13.69
CA GLY A 62 -8.49 8.87 -13.93
C GLY A 62 -7.09 8.28 -13.91
N ILE A 63 -6.96 6.95 -13.91
CA ILE A 63 -5.62 6.36 -13.99
C ILE A 63 -5.21 6.21 -15.46
N ASP A 64 -3.94 5.91 -15.69
CA ASP A 64 -3.42 5.74 -17.05
C ASP A 64 -3.77 4.35 -17.57
N GLU A 65 -4.64 4.30 -18.57
CA GLU A 65 -5.11 3.04 -19.14
C GLU A 65 -4.09 2.35 -20.00
N ASN A 66 -3.03 3.04 -20.37
CA ASN A 66 -1.97 2.47 -21.20
C ASN A 66 -0.90 1.77 -20.39
N LYS A 67 -0.94 1.87 -19.08
CA LYS A 67 0.03 1.24 -18.20
C LYS A 67 -0.54 0.02 -17.54
N VAL A 68 0.34 -0.94 -17.26
CA VAL A 68 -0.04 -2.10 -16.46
C VAL A 68 -0.36 -1.65 -15.05
N THR A 69 -1.47 -2.14 -14.53
CA THR A 69 -1.88 -1.88 -13.16
C THR A 69 -1.65 -3.13 -12.32
N PHE A 70 -0.91 -2.95 -11.25
CA PHE A 70 -0.68 -4.02 -10.27
C PHE A 70 -1.54 -3.75 -9.04
N ILE A 71 -2.23 -4.78 -8.54
CA ILE A 71 -3.02 -4.63 -7.32
C ILE A 71 -2.50 -5.61 -6.28
N TYR A 72 -2.33 -5.11 -5.07
CA TYR A 72 -1.90 -5.90 -3.93
C TYR A 72 -3.01 -5.85 -2.88
N VAL A 73 -3.34 -7.00 -2.31
CA VAL A 73 -4.26 -7.07 -1.19
C VAL A 73 -3.51 -7.69 -0.03
N ALA A 74 -3.50 -7.01 1.11
CA ALA A 74 -2.75 -7.47 2.28
C ALA A 74 -1.31 -7.82 1.91
N ASN A 75 -0.69 -6.98 1.09
CA ASN A 75 0.69 -7.10 0.64
C ASN A 75 0.97 -8.25 -0.32
N LYS A 76 -0.06 -8.83 -0.90
CA LYS A 76 0.13 -9.90 -1.88
C LYS A 76 -0.43 -9.47 -3.22
N LYS A 77 0.35 -9.66 -4.28
CA LYS A 77 -0.12 -9.29 -5.61
C LYS A 77 -1.22 -10.24 -6.06
N VAL A 78 -2.35 -9.68 -6.46
CA VAL A 78 -3.51 -10.46 -6.90
C VAL A 78 -3.97 -10.09 -8.31
N PHE A 79 -3.34 -9.09 -8.94
CA PHE A 79 -3.85 -8.59 -10.21
C PHE A 79 -2.74 -7.88 -10.97
N GLU A 80 -2.68 -8.11 -12.26
CA GLU A 80 -1.67 -7.49 -13.10
C GLU A 80 -2.17 -7.44 -14.54
N GLN A 81 -2.67 -6.29 -14.97
CA GLN A 81 -3.06 -6.08 -16.35
C GLN A 81 -3.42 -4.61 -16.59
N LYS A 82 -3.54 -4.23 -17.85
CA LYS A 82 -4.06 -2.91 -18.18
C LYS A 82 -5.56 -2.93 -17.94
N ILE A 83 -6.08 -1.83 -17.42
CA ILE A 83 -7.49 -1.73 -17.10
C ILE A 83 -8.08 -0.44 -17.66
N LYS A 84 -9.38 -0.36 -17.68
CA LYS A 84 -10.12 0.82 -18.14
C LYS A 84 -10.85 1.46 -16.97
N ASN A 85 -10.78 2.76 -16.92
CA ASN A 85 -11.51 3.52 -15.91
C ASN A 85 -13.00 3.33 -16.09
N GLY A 86 -13.73 3.26 -15.00
CA GLY A 86 -15.16 3.10 -15.04
C GLY A 86 -15.63 1.67 -15.19
N GLU A 87 -14.73 0.72 -15.42
CA GLU A 87 -15.08 -0.69 -15.49
C GLU A 87 -14.70 -1.37 -14.20
N SER A 88 -15.45 -2.38 -13.80
CA SER A 88 -15.16 -3.10 -12.57
C SER A 88 -14.38 -4.37 -12.86
N TYR A 89 -13.51 -4.72 -11.93
CA TYR A 89 -12.65 -5.90 -12.03
C TYR A 89 -12.65 -6.62 -10.70
N LYS A 90 -12.47 -7.93 -10.75
CA LYS A 90 -12.52 -8.76 -9.55
C LYS A 90 -11.13 -9.16 -9.10
N LEU A 91 -10.96 -9.22 -7.80
CA LEU A 91 -9.71 -9.63 -7.17
C LEU A 91 -9.99 -10.90 -6.38
N ASN A 92 -9.21 -11.93 -6.63
CA ASN A 92 -9.36 -13.19 -5.92
C ASN A 92 -8.50 -13.15 -4.66
N ILE A 93 -9.15 -13.25 -3.49
CA ILE A 93 -8.45 -13.19 -2.21
C ILE A 93 -8.59 -14.51 -1.44
N MET A 94 -8.97 -15.58 -2.12
CA MET A 94 -9.30 -16.82 -1.44
C MET A 94 -8.15 -17.37 -0.59
N ASP A 95 -6.94 -17.31 -1.10
CA ASP A 95 -5.80 -17.90 -0.43
C ASP A 95 -5.01 -16.92 0.43
N ILE A 96 -5.55 -15.75 0.68
CA ILE A 96 -4.84 -14.73 1.44
C ILE A 96 -5.47 -14.58 2.80
N GLU A 97 -4.83 -15.16 3.80
CA GLU A 97 -5.35 -15.15 5.16
C GLU A 97 -5.54 -13.73 5.68
N ASP A 98 -4.55 -12.88 5.48
CA ASP A 98 -4.62 -11.53 6.00
C ASP A 98 -5.65 -10.66 5.32
N ALA A 99 -6.16 -11.08 4.19
CA ALA A 99 -7.23 -10.36 3.49
C ALA A 99 -8.58 -10.58 4.16
N HIS A 100 -8.68 -11.56 5.06
CA HIS A 100 -9.93 -11.90 5.75
C HIS A 100 -9.89 -11.55 7.23
N ARG A 101 -8.94 -10.74 7.66
CA ARG A 101 -8.83 -10.40 9.07
C ARG A 101 -9.94 -9.47 9.50
N THR A 102 -10.46 -9.71 10.70
CA THR A 102 -11.54 -8.91 11.25
C THR A 102 -11.06 -7.91 12.30
N ASP A 103 -9.80 -8.02 12.71
CA ASP A 103 -9.24 -7.18 13.77
C ASP A 103 -8.62 -5.88 13.24
N TYR A 104 -8.59 -5.72 11.93
CA TYR A 104 -8.15 -4.47 11.33
C TYR A 104 -8.73 -4.44 9.90
N LYS A 105 -8.55 -3.31 9.23
CA LYS A 105 -9.03 -3.18 7.85
C LYS A 105 -7.91 -3.49 6.88
N PRO A 106 -8.02 -4.58 6.13
CA PRO A 106 -6.99 -4.90 5.14
C PRO A 106 -6.91 -3.84 4.06
N LYS A 107 -5.76 -3.71 3.44
CA LYS A 107 -5.55 -2.67 2.43
C LYS A 107 -5.48 -3.26 1.04
N VAL A 108 -5.96 -2.49 0.08
CA VAL A 108 -5.85 -2.75 -1.34
C VAL A 108 -4.99 -1.64 -1.91
N GLN A 109 -3.89 -2.00 -2.56
CA GLN A 109 -2.95 -1.04 -3.10
C GLN A 109 -2.85 -1.18 -4.60
N LEU A 110 -2.94 -0.06 -5.29
CA LEU A 110 -2.82 -0.01 -6.74
C LEU A 110 -1.51 0.65 -7.10
N LEU A 111 -0.78 0.03 -8.01
CA LEU A 111 0.55 0.48 -8.40
C LEU A 111 0.68 0.53 -9.92
N GLN A 112 1.21 1.63 -10.42
CA GLN A 112 1.67 1.72 -11.81
C GLN A 112 3.08 2.27 -11.79
N THR A 113 3.94 1.73 -12.65
CA THR A 113 5.34 2.14 -12.70
C THR A 113 5.68 2.68 -14.07
N ILE A 114 6.85 3.28 -14.18
CA ILE A 114 7.24 3.94 -15.41
C ILE A 114 7.50 2.95 -16.54
N ASP A 115 7.90 1.74 -16.22
CA ASP A 115 8.28 0.74 -17.22
C ASP A 115 7.41 -0.51 -17.19
N ASP A 116 6.29 -0.47 -16.49
CA ASP A 116 5.33 -1.57 -16.40
C ASP A 116 5.88 -2.82 -15.71
N THR A 117 6.90 -2.66 -14.88
CA THR A 117 7.38 -3.74 -14.01
C THR A 117 7.14 -3.39 -12.57
N GLU A 118 7.02 -4.40 -11.72
CA GLU A 118 6.78 -4.16 -10.30
C GLU A 118 7.92 -3.40 -9.64
N ASP A 119 9.11 -3.53 -10.18
CA ASP A 119 10.31 -2.91 -9.61
C ASP A 119 10.59 -1.53 -10.16
N GLY A 120 9.82 -1.07 -11.12
CA GLY A 120 10.07 0.22 -11.73
C GLY A 120 9.73 1.38 -10.83
N ASP A 121 10.12 2.56 -11.25
CA ASP A 121 9.80 3.76 -10.50
C ASP A 121 8.30 3.98 -10.48
N ILE A 122 7.78 4.32 -9.33
CA ILE A 122 6.33 4.45 -9.14
C ILE A 122 5.85 5.76 -9.73
N VAL A 123 4.84 5.68 -10.59
CA VAL A 123 4.18 6.87 -11.12
C VAL A 123 2.77 7.03 -10.57
N THR A 124 2.14 5.95 -10.16
CA THR A 124 0.81 6.01 -9.53
C THR A 124 0.77 5.02 -8.38
N PHE A 125 0.33 5.48 -7.24
CA PHE A 125 0.14 4.64 -6.07
C PHE A 125 -1.10 5.09 -5.34
N LYS A 126 -2.09 4.20 -5.22
CA LYS A 126 -3.33 4.50 -4.53
C LYS A 126 -3.63 3.39 -3.56
N GLN A 127 -4.36 3.71 -2.50
CA GLN A 127 -4.65 2.75 -1.46
C GLN A 127 -6.05 2.95 -0.93
N VAL A 128 -6.74 1.85 -0.66
CA VAL A 128 -8.05 1.88 -0.03
C VAL A 128 -8.12 0.70 0.92
N ARG A 129 -8.94 0.81 1.94
CA ARG A 129 -9.11 -0.27 2.92
C ARG A 129 -10.55 -0.71 2.94
N TYR A 130 -10.76 -1.95 3.39
CA TYR A 130 -12.11 -2.49 3.50
C TYR A 130 -12.27 -3.16 4.86
N LYS A 131 -13.52 -3.44 5.21
CA LYS A 131 -13.83 -4.04 6.50
C LYS A 131 -14.25 -5.48 6.28
N VAL A 132 -13.84 -6.36 7.20
CA VAL A 132 -14.25 -7.75 7.17
C VAL A 132 -15.03 -8.05 8.44
N GLU A 133 -16.23 -8.55 8.29
CA GLU A 133 -17.10 -8.88 9.42
C GLU A 133 -17.17 -10.41 9.56
N LYS A 134 -17.30 -10.85 10.79
CA LYS A 134 -17.50 -12.27 11.04
C LYS A 134 -18.87 -12.69 10.56
N ASP A 135 -18.95 -13.92 10.09
CA ASP A 135 -20.21 -14.48 9.67
C ASP A 135 -21.08 -14.89 10.84
#